data_96ed8d2c1556fb5dd3aa79545fb4fe05
#
_entry.id   96ed8d2c1556fb5dd3aa79545fb4fe05
#
_cell.length_a   1.000
_cell.length_b   1.000
_cell.length_c   1.000
_cell.angle_alpha   90.00
_cell.angle_beta   90.00
_cell.angle_gamma   90.00
#
_symmetry.space_group_name_H-M   'P 1'
#
loop_
_entity.id
_entity.type
_entity.pdbx_description
1 polymer ?
#
loop_
_entity_poly.entity_id
_entity_poly.type
_entity_poly.pdbx_seq_one_letter_code
_entity_poly.pdbx_strand_id
1 'polypeptide(L)'
;MGLIGYLIYFNTIKSDDFINSPYNTRQDTFADRVVRGKIMSSDGEVLAQTKVSEDGTEERSYPYNNVFAHVVGYDSNGKSGLESEANFQLLSSHEFFLNQIRNEFMGTKNTGDTVVSTLNADLQTTAYNSLGDRRGAVVALEPSTGKILALVSKPDFDPNTISENWDTLVNDETNSSLLNRATMGQYPPGSTFKVVTALDYFRTRGSFNGFSFDCQGSITKENHTIQCYNGKVHGTEDFYTAFANSCNCAFAEIGTELGGASLLKTSEDLLFNKKLPLTSYRKSSFTLNGSSGIPLIMQTAIGQGNTLVSPMHMALITSAIANDGLLMKPYLIDKVTNAGGDTIRTTEPTDYKRLMTSNEAALLGKLMEGVVQNGTASALNGRGYTVAGKTGSAEYDENGSSHSWFIGYSNVDKPDLVVAIIVEGGGTGSEAAVPIAADLFDAYYFD
;
A
#
# COMPACT_ATOMS: atom_id res chain seq x y z
N MET A 1 8.28 -38.79 16.62
CA MET A 1 7.60 -38.25 15.41
C MET A 1 7.12 -36.82 15.62
N GLY A 2 6.44 -36.45 16.72
CA GLY A 2 5.93 -35.05 16.92
C GLY A 2 7.02 -33.99 16.98
N LEU A 3 8.18 -34.24 17.61
CA LEU A 3 9.28 -33.28 17.70
C LEU A 3 9.92 -32.99 16.33
N ILE A 4 10.08 -34.03 15.49
CA ILE A 4 10.65 -33.88 14.14
C ILE A 4 9.67 -33.08 13.27
N GLY A 5 8.36 -33.39 13.34
CA GLY A 5 7.34 -32.61 12.62
C GLY A 5 7.27 -31.16 13.08
N TYR A 6 7.42 -30.90 14.39
CA TYR A 6 7.49 -29.54 14.92
C TYR A 6 8.77 -28.80 14.48
N LEU A 7 9.92 -29.46 14.45
CA LEU A 7 11.17 -28.87 13.99
C LEU A 7 11.13 -28.53 12.48
N ILE A 8 10.52 -29.40 11.67
CA ILE A 8 10.30 -29.11 10.25
C ILE A 8 9.36 -27.92 10.10
N TYR A 9 8.20 -27.93 10.78
CA TYR A 9 7.27 -26.81 10.79
C TYR A 9 7.93 -25.50 11.24
N PHE A 10 8.71 -25.56 12.34
CA PHE A 10 9.42 -24.36 12.84
C PHE A 10 10.43 -23.86 11.82
N ASN A 11 11.27 -24.73 11.25
CA ASN A 11 12.31 -24.35 10.30
C ASN A 11 11.75 -23.86 8.95
N THR A 12 10.58 -24.37 8.51
CA THR A 12 10.03 -24.02 7.20
C THR A 12 9.01 -22.87 7.23
N ILE A 13 8.35 -22.65 8.37
CA ILE A 13 7.21 -21.72 8.44
C ILE A 13 7.44 -20.63 9.50
N LYS A 14 8.14 -20.95 10.60
CA LYS A 14 8.29 -20.02 11.74
C LYS A 14 9.69 -19.44 11.92
N SER A 15 10.71 -20.03 11.33
CA SER A 15 12.09 -19.56 11.50
C SER A 15 12.27 -18.12 11.06
N ASP A 16 11.72 -17.75 9.92
CA ASP A 16 11.84 -16.40 9.37
C ASP A 16 11.21 -15.33 10.28
N ASP A 17 10.05 -15.62 10.89
CA ASP A 17 9.38 -14.74 11.86
C ASP A 17 10.23 -14.51 13.12
N PHE A 18 10.95 -15.56 13.59
CA PHE A 18 11.80 -15.47 14.78
C PHE A 18 13.18 -14.90 14.48
N ILE A 19 13.77 -15.28 13.35
CA ILE A 19 15.10 -14.81 12.94
C ILE A 19 15.03 -13.30 12.65
N ASN A 20 14.02 -12.85 11.92
CA ASN A 20 13.87 -11.43 11.54
C ASN A 20 13.11 -10.60 12.60
N SER A 21 12.87 -11.12 13.79
CA SER A 21 12.23 -10.35 14.85
C SER A 21 13.10 -9.16 15.26
N PRO A 22 12.57 -7.92 15.30
CA PRO A 22 13.31 -6.74 15.77
C PRO A 22 13.83 -6.88 17.23
N TYR A 23 13.27 -7.83 18.00
CA TYR A 23 13.68 -8.12 19.37
C TYR A 23 14.77 -9.20 19.47
N ASN A 24 15.30 -9.71 18.34
CA ASN A 24 16.34 -10.74 18.34
C ASN A 24 17.74 -10.12 18.45
N THR A 25 18.13 -9.71 19.66
CA THR A 25 19.44 -9.10 19.95
C THR A 25 20.64 -10.02 19.67
N ARG A 26 20.43 -11.33 19.45
CA ARG A 26 21.53 -12.23 19.06
C ARG A 26 22.10 -11.90 17.68
N GLN A 27 21.34 -11.22 16.82
CA GLN A 27 21.83 -10.81 15.51
C GLN A 27 22.91 -9.71 15.62
N ASP A 28 22.83 -8.87 16.64
CA ASP A 28 23.82 -7.80 16.85
C ASP A 28 25.23 -8.36 17.13
N THR A 29 25.34 -9.60 17.63
CA THR A 29 26.64 -10.29 17.80
C THR A 29 27.31 -10.65 16.46
N PHE A 30 26.56 -10.68 15.34
CA PHE A 30 27.13 -10.88 14.01
C PHE A 30 27.71 -9.58 13.43
N ALA A 31 27.23 -8.42 13.87
CA ALA A 31 27.75 -7.11 13.46
C ALA A 31 29.23 -6.91 13.82
N ASP A 32 29.72 -7.60 14.85
CA ASP A 32 31.14 -7.59 15.23
C ASP A 32 32.03 -8.30 14.21
N ARG A 33 31.48 -9.18 13.35
CA ARG A 33 32.21 -10.03 12.44
C ARG A 33 31.92 -9.75 10.95
N VAL A 34 30.84 -9.04 10.67
CA VAL A 34 30.34 -8.79 9.31
C VAL A 34 30.06 -7.32 9.12
N VAL A 35 30.62 -6.71 8.08
CA VAL A 35 30.23 -5.39 7.59
C VAL A 35 28.83 -5.52 6.98
N ARG A 36 27.86 -4.76 7.48
CA ARG A 36 26.47 -4.82 7.03
C ARG A 36 26.33 -4.65 5.53
N GLY A 37 25.64 -5.60 4.87
CA GLY A 37 25.46 -5.68 3.43
C GLY A 37 24.65 -4.53 2.84
N LYS A 38 24.55 -4.48 1.51
CA LYS A 38 23.82 -3.44 0.78
C LYS A 38 22.34 -3.76 0.65
N ILE A 39 21.53 -2.71 0.55
CA ILE A 39 20.16 -2.77 0.03
C ILE A 39 20.14 -2.07 -1.32
N MET A 40 19.63 -2.76 -2.34
CA MET A 40 19.55 -2.26 -3.70
C MET A 40 18.10 -2.26 -4.20
N SER A 41 17.81 -1.38 -5.13
CA SER A 41 16.56 -1.42 -5.91
C SER A 41 16.58 -2.53 -6.98
N SER A 42 15.45 -2.80 -7.59
CA SER A 42 15.32 -3.79 -8.67
C SER A 42 16.05 -3.38 -9.95
N ASP A 43 16.22 -2.09 -10.18
CA ASP A 43 16.91 -1.47 -11.31
C ASP A 43 18.42 -1.21 -11.05
N GLY A 44 18.93 -1.65 -9.88
CA GLY A 44 20.36 -1.73 -9.60
C GLY A 44 20.94 -0.54 -8.82
N GLU A 45 20.11 0.38 -8.35
CA GLU A 45 20.54 1.51 -7.54
C GLU A 45 20.82 1.12 -6.09
N VAL A 46 21.83 1.75 -5.46
CA VAL A 46 22.18 1.50 -4.06
C VAL A 46 21.29 2.35 -3.15
N LEU A 47 20.41 1.71 -2.40
CA LEU A 47 19.48 2.39 -1.46
C LEU A 47 20.07 2.55 -0.07
N ALA A 48 20.89 1.58 0.38
CA ALA A 48 21.65 1.65 1.63
C ALA A 48 22.95 0.85 1.51
N GLN A 49 24.04 1.37 2.07
CA GLN A 49 25.35 0.69 2.11
C GLN A 49 26.14 1.11 3.34
N THR A 50 27.09 0.27 3.77
CA THR A 50 28.04 0.61 4.82
C THR A 50 29.35 1.04 4.16
N LYS A 51 29.82 2.23 4.49
CA LYS A 51 31.14 2.75 4.15
C LYS A 51 32.11 2.40 5.28
N VAL A 52 33.26 1.87 4.95
CA VAL A 52 34.33 1.55 5.91
C VAL A 52 35.49 2.51 5.65
N SER A 53 35.81 3.32 6.66
CA SER A 53 36.95 4.28 6.60
C SER A 53 38.28 3.54 6.78
N GLU A 54 39.40 4.22 6.51
CA GLU A 54 40.76 3.67 6.66
C GLU A 54 41.09 3.22 8.08
N ASP A 55 40.49 3.85 9.08
CA ASP A 55 40.62 3.51 10.50
C ASP A 55 39.69 2.34 10.95
N GLY A 56 38.89 1.77 10.01
CA GLY A 56 37.96 0.69 10.27
C GLY A 56 36.59 1.16 10.81
N THR A 57 36.34 2.47 10.89
CA THR A 57 35.02 2.98 11.28
C THR A 57 33.97 2.68 10.21
N GLU A 58 32.85 2.12 10.64
CA GLU A 58 31.72 1.76 9.78
C GLU A 58 30.62 2.82 9.88
N GLU A 59 30.19 3.36 8.74
CA GLU A 59 29.12 4.33 8.64
C GLU A 59 28.04 3.82 7.66
N ARG A 60 26.79 3.70 8.13
CA ARG A 60 25.66 3.38 7.26
C ARG A 60 25.25 4.63 6.48
N SER A 61 25.10 4.50 5.17
CA SER A 61 24.81 5.61 4.25
C SER A 61 23.60 5.28 3.38
N TYR A 62 22.70 6.24 3.23
CA TYR A 62 21.47 6.19 2.44
C TYR A 62 21.54 7.23 1.33
N PRO A 63 22.01 6.86 0.11
CA PRO A 63 22.30 7.82 -0.96
C PRO A 63 21.12 8.66 -1.44
N TYR A 64 19.90 8.14 -1.28
CA TYR A 64 18.66 8.81 -1.67
C TYR A 64 18.02 9.63 -0.54
N ASN A 65 18.68 9.76 0.62
CA ASN A 65 18.19 10.50 1.78
C ASN A 65 16.72 10.12 2.11
N ASN A 66 15.82 11.11 2.08
CA ASN A 66 14.41 10.96 2.48
C ASN A 66 13.56 10.10 1.53
N VAL A 67 13.95 9.95 0.25
CA VAL A 67 13.10 9.34 -0.80
C VAL A 67 12.65 7.92 -0.43
N PHE A 68 13.50 7.15 0.23
CA PHE A 68 13.23 5.77 0.62
C PHE A 68 13.08 5.60 2.14
N ALA A 69 13.03 6.69 2.91
CA ALA A 69 13.10 6.67 4.38
C ALA A 69 12.15 5.66 5.03
N HIS A 70 10.89 5.63 4.62
CA HIS A 70 9.89 4.75 5.25
C HIS A 70 9.94 3.30 4.79
N VAL A 71 10.42 3.03 3.58
CA VAL A 71 10.44 1.67 3.02
C VAL A 71 11.78 0.99 3.25
N VAL A 72 12.90 1.67 3.09
CA VAL A 72 14.23 1.16 3.44
C VAL A 72 14.44 1.24 4.94
N GLY A 73 14.06 2.35 5.56
CA GLY A 73 14.17 2.54 6.99
C GLY A 73 15.56 3.02 7.42
N TYR A 74 15.93 2.66 8.64
CA TYR A 74 17.19 3.00 9.30
C TYR A 74 17.67 1.82 10.15
N ASP A 75 18.97 1.78 10.48
CA ASP A 75 19.60 0.70 11.25
C ASP A 75 20.02 1.12 12.68
N SER A 76 19.95 2.41 13.02
CA SER A 76 20.27 2.98 14.32
C SER A 76 19.00 3.29 15.14
N ASN A 77 19.10 3.43 16.45
CA ASN A 77 17.99 3.72 17.37
C ASN A 77 16.82 2.69 17.26
N GLY A 78 17.14 1.42 17.10
CA GLY A 78 16.28 0.36 16.65
C GLY A 78 16.52 0.09 15.16
N LYS A 79 15.53 -0.47 14.48
CA LYS A 79 15.58 -0.69 13.03
C LYS A 79 14.16 -0.59 12.48
N SER A 80 14.03 -0.11 11.24
CA SER A 80 12.73 -0.05 10.57
C SER A 80 12.82 -0.45 9.10
N GLY A 81 11.68 -0.63 8.42
CA GLY A 81 11.64 -0.94 7.00
C GLY A 81 12.46 -2.18 6.61
N LEU A 82 13.08 -2.15 5.43
CA LEU A 82 13.94 -3.22 4.92
C LEU A 82 15.18 -3.45 5.79
N GLU A 83 15.71 -2.42 6.46
CA GLU A 83 16.81 -2.57 7.42
C GLU A 83 16.44 -3.52 8.58
N SER A 84 15.18 -3.51 9.00
CA SER A 84 14.67 -4.44 10.01
C SER A 84 14.29 -5.79 9.41
N GLU A 85 13.54 -5.79 8.29
CA GLU A 85 13.00 -7.02 7.67
C GLU A 85 14.11 -7.93 7.14
N ALA A 86 15.18 -7.35 6.58
CA ALA A 86 16.31 -8.06 6.01
C ALA A 86 17.55 -8.11 6.94
N ASN A 87 17.41 -7.79 8.23
CA ASN A 87 18.56 -7.65 9.15
C ASN A 87 19.45 -8.89 9.19
N PHE A 88 18.85 -10.09 9.19
CA PHE A 88 19.61 -11.34 9.20
C PHE A 88 20.44 -11.51 7.91
N GLN A 89 19.86 -11.25 6.75
CA GLN A 89 20.54 -11.35 5.45
C GLN A 89 21.69 -10.35 5.36
N LEU A 90 21.44 -9.12 5.77
CA LEU A 90 22.44 -8.04 5.76
C LEU A 90 23.64 -8.30 6.70
N LEU A 91 23.47 -9.14 7.72
CA LEU A 91 24.50 -9.54 8.68
C LEU A 91 25.00 -10.98 8.46
N SER A 92 24.52 -11.69 7.44
CA SER A 92 25.04 -12.98 7.00
C SER A 92 26.04 -12.78 5.86
N SER A 93 27.08 -13.61 5.81
CA SER A 93 28.05 -13.55 4.71
C SER A 93 28.16 -14.90 4.05
N HIS A 94 27.82 -14.95 2.77
CA HIS A 94 28.01 -16.13 1.91
C HIS A 94 29.13 -15.85 0.90
N GLU A 95 30.18 -15.16 1.34
CA GLU A 95 31.39 -15.00 0.56
C GLU A 95 32.05 -16.34 0.26
N PHE A 96 32.80 -16.38 -0.87
CA PHE A 96 33.58 -17.55 -1.21
C PHE A 96 34.56 -17.91 -0.09
N PHE A 97 34.58 -19.19 0.31
CA PHE A 97 35.32 -19.69 1.46
C PHE A 97 36.78 -19.23 1.57
N LEU A 98 37.49 -19.12 0.44
CA LEU A 98 38.87 -18.62 0.46
C LEU A 98 38.96 -17.12 0.82
N ASN A 99 37.98 -16.34 0.47
CA ASN A 99 37.91 -14.94 0.89
C ASN A 99 37.66 -14.81 2.40
N GLN A 100 36.77 -15.63 2.95
CA GLN A 100 36.52 -15.67 4.40
C GLN A 100 37.80 -16.00 5.18
N ILE A 101 38.55 -17.04 4.75
CA ILE A 101 39.85 -17.41 5.36
C ILE A 101 40.83 -16.24 5.24
N ARG A 102 40.94 -15.63 4.07
CA ARG A 102 41.85 -14.48 3.85
C ARG A 102 41.49 -13.32 4.78
N ASN A 103 40.19 -12.97 4.87
CA ASN A 103 39.72 -11.89 5.72
C ASN A 103 40.03 -12.18 7.22
N GLU A 104 39.85 -13.42 7.66
CA GLU A 104 40.20 -13.85 9.01
C GLU A 104 41.70 -13.71 9.28
N PHE A 105 42.57 -14.11 8.33
CA PHE A 105 44.02 -13.90 8.46
C PHE A 105 44.44 -12.43 8.45
N MET A 106 43.71 -11.59 7.73
CA MET A 106 43.98 -10.14 7.65
C MET A 106 43.34 -9.36 8.79
N GLY A 107 42.53 -9.98 9.65
CA GLY A 107 41.79 -9.33 10.71
C GLY A 107 40.71 -8.36 10.19
N THR A 108 40.21 -8.59 8.97
CA THR A 108 39.15 -7.79 8.35
C THR A 108 37.81 -8.53 8.46
N LYS A 109 36.73 -7.78 8.60
CA LYS A 109 35.36 -8.35 8.61
C LYS A 109 34.97 -8.85 7.22
N ASN A 110 34.14 -9.89 7.18
CA ASN A 110 33.47 -10.30 5.93
C ASN A 110 32.39 -9.29 5.55
N THR A 111 32.03 -9.22 4.27
CA THR A 111 30.92 -8.40 3.80
C THR A 111 29.61 -9.17 3.89
N GLY A 112 28.59 -8.57 4.42
CA GLY A 112 27.23 -9.12 4.48
C GLY A 112 26.59 -9.23 3.09
N ASP A 113 25.57 -10.10 2.99
CA ASP A 113 24.87 -10.31 1.75
C ASP A 113 24.11 -9.06 1.31
N THR A 114 23.97 -8.90 0.01
CA THR A 114 23.21 -7.81 -0.59
C THR A 114 21.76 -8.22 -0.76
N VAL A 115 20.86 -7.38 -0.29
CA VAL A 115 19.42 -7.53 -0.48
C VAL A 115 19.00 -6.68 -1.68
N VAL A 116 18.48 -7.32 -2.72
CA VAL A 116 17.87 -6.64 -3.87
C VAL A 116 16.37 -6.58 -3.61
N SER A 117 15.84 -5.37 -3.50
CA SER A 117 14.41 -5.14 -3.28
C SER A 117 13.61 -5.19 -4.58
N THR A 118 12.28 -5.22 -4.44
CA THR A 118 11.35 -5.06 -5.57
C THR A 118 11.13 -3.61 -5.98
N LEU A 119 11.66 -2.66 -5.20
CA LEU A 119 11.49 -1.23 -5.44
C LEU A 119 12.16 -0.82 -6.74
N ASN A 120 11.45 -0.03 -7.54
CA ASN A 120 11.99 0.67 -8.70
C ASN A 120 12.37 2.09 -8.28
N ALA A 121 13.64 2.49 -8.48
CA ALA A 121 14.14 3.76 -7.95
C ALA A 121 13.54 4.97 -8.67
N ASP A 122 13.31 4.88 -9.97
CA ASP A 122 12.71 5.95 -10.75
C ASP A 122 11.24 6.15 -10.37
N LEU A 123 10.46 5.06 -10.27
CA LEU A 123 9.06 5.12 -9.86
C LEU A 123 8.89 5.63 -8.42
N GLN A 124 9.76 5.21 -7.49
CA GLN A 124 9.78 5.70 -6.11
C GLN A 124 10.08 7.21 -6.07
N THR A 125 11.09 7.65 -6.85
CA THR A 125 11.50 9.06 -6.91
C THR A 125 10.40 9.91 -7.53
N THR A 126 9.75 9.43 -8.59
CA THR A 126 8.59 10.09 -9.20
C THR A 126 7.44 10.20 -8.20
N ALA A 127 7.09 9.11 -7.49
CA ALA A 127 6.06 9.14 -6.46
C ALA A 127 6.37 10.15 -5.34
N TYR A 128 7.63 10.20 -4.90
CA TYR A 128 8.11 11.11 -3.88
C TYR A 128 8.02 12.57 -4.33
N ASN A 129 8.47 12.87 -5.55
CA ASN A 129 8.46 14.22 -6.11
C ASN A 129 7.04 14.70 -6.43
N SER A 130 6.19 13.83 -6.98
CA SER A 130 4.80 14.16 -7.31
C SER A 130 3.94 14.42 -6.07
N LEU A 131 4.22 13.73 -4.96
CA LEU A 131 3.58 14.07 -3.68
C LEU A 131 4.05 15.45 -3.17
N GLY A 132 5.28 15.88 -3.49
CA GLY A 132 5.82 17.19 -3.12
C GLY A 132 5.88 17.35 -1.59
N ASP A 133 5.55 18.54 -1.08
CA ASP A 133 5.51 18.83 0.36
C ASP A 133 4.18 18.44 1.03
N ARG A 134 3.27 17.82 0.28
CA ARG A 134 1.96 17.41 0.79
C ARG A 134 2.09 16.20 1.72
N ARG A 135 1.29 16.21 2.78
CA ARG A 135 1.16 15.05 3.69
C ARG A 135 0.35 13.96 2.99
N GLY A 136 0.79 12.72 3.10
CA GLY A 136 0.08 11.61 2.48
C GLY A 136 0.94 10.40 2.22
N ALA A 137 0.46 9.52 1.35
CA ALA A 137 1.17 8.31 0.96
C ALA A 137 0.84 7.88 -0.48
N VAL A 138 1.81 7.22 -1.08
CA VAL A 138 1.70 6.58 -2.40
C VAL A 138 2.17 5.14 -2.28
N VAL A 139 1.39 4.22 -2.82
CA VAL A 139 1.74 2.79 -2.92
C VAL A 139 1.60 2.38 -4.38
N ALA A 140 2.61 1.69 -4.91
CA ALA A 140 2.59 1.09 -6.26
C ALA A 140 2.93 -0.40 -6.18
N LEU A 141 2.11 -1.25 -6.81
CA LEU A 141 2.21 -2.71 -6.79
C LEU A 141 2.16 -3.30 -8.20
N GLU A 142 2.85 -4.41 -8.41
CA GLU A 142 2.62 -5.29 -9.56
C GLU A 142 1.57 -6.36 -9.17
N PRO A 143 0.37 -6.34 -9.77
CA PRO A 143 -0.75 -7.16 -9.29
C PRO A 143 -0.54 -8.66 -9.51
N SER A 144 0.18 -9.06 -10.57
CA SER A 144 0.41 -10.46 -10.94
C SER A 144 1.42 -11.19 -10.04
N THR A 145 2.29 -10.45 -9.34
CA THR A 145 3.34 -11.04 -8.51
C THR A 145 3.23 -10.64 -7.04
N GLY A 146 2.66 -9.46 -6.75
CA GLY A 146 2.64 -8.86 -5.43
C GLY A 146 3.90 -8.03 -5.11
N LYS A 147 4.78 -7.76 -6.06
CA LYS A 147 5.94 -6.87 -5.89
C LYS A 147 5.46 -5.48 -5.49
N ILE A 148 6.05 -4.93 -4.43
CA ILE A 148 5.90 -3.52 -4.05
C ILE A 148 6.94 -2.74 -4.84
N LEU A 149 6.50 -1.94 -5.81
CA LEU A 149 7.38 -1.19 -6.71
C LEU A 149 7.76 0.18 -6.16
N ALA A 150 6.82 0.81 -5.43
CA ALA A 150 7.08 2.05 -4.71
C ALA A 150 6.21 2.14 -3.45
N LEU A 151 6.75 2.79 -2.41
CA LEU A 151 6.07 3.07 -1.15
C LEU A 151 6.60 4.36 -0.56
N VAL A 152 5.81 5.42 -0.66
CA VAL A 152 6.12 6.76 -0.15
C VAL A 152 5.20 7.12 1.00
N SER A 153 5.75 7.76 2.02
CA SER A 153 5.00 8.35 3.13
C SER A 153 5.61 9.72 3.47
N LYS A 154 4.77 10.75 3.63
CA LYS A 154 5.18 12.10 4.02
C LYS A 154 4.23 12.67 5.09
N PRO A 155 4.75 13.49 6.03
CA PRO A 155 6.14 13.90 6.24
C PRO A 155 7.08 12.73 6.50
N ASP A 156 8.35 12.93 6.22
CA ASP A 156 9.41 11.93 6.31
C ASP A 156 10.59 12.40 7.17
N PHE A 157 11.69 11.69 7.12
CA PHE A 157 12.95 11.97 7.84
C PHE A 157 14.13 11.57 6.97
N ASP A 158 15.32 12.13 7.27
CA ASP A 158 16.58 11.66 6.66
C ASP A 158 17.17 10.53 7.52
N PRO A 159 17.27 9.30 7.00
CA PRO A 159 17.86 8.18 7.72
C PRO A 159 19.36 8.39 8.03
N ASN A 160 20.08 9.23 7.27
CA ASN A 160 21.48 9.54 7.56
C ASN A 160 21.67 10.36 8.84
N THR A 161 20.66 11.13 9.24
CA THR A 161 20.72 12.00 10.44
C THR A 161 19.76 11.54 11.54
N ILE A 162 19.22 10.32 11.44
CA ILE A 162 18.19 9.81 12.35
C ILE A 162 18.65 9.84 13.82
N SER A 163 19.91 9.46 14.10
CA SER A 163 20.44 9.38 15.44
C SER A 163 20.55 10.77 16.10
N GLU A 164 20.91 11.78 15.33
CA GLU A 164 21.04 13.16 15.80
C GLU A 164 19.67 13.79 16.09
N ASN A 165 18.66 13.41 15.30
CA ASN A 165 17.33 14.00 15.35
C ASN A 165 16.31 13.13 16.11
N TRP A 166 16.74 12.01 16.70
CA TRP A 166 15.85 11.00 17.26
C TRP A 166 14.83 11.55 18.26
N ASP A 167 15.29 12.30 19.26
CA ASP A 167 14.41 12.86 20.29
C ASP A 167 13.39 13.85 19.71
N THR A 168 13.75 14.60 18.68
CA THR A 168 12.85 15.51 17.98
C THR A 168 11.81 14.74 17.19
N LEU A 169 12.23 13.70 16.46
CA LEU A 169 11.34 12.90 15.61
C LEU A 169 10.35 12.06 16.41
N VAL A 170 10.78 11.47 17.54
CA VAL A 170 9.91 10.67 18.41
C VAL A 170 8.85 11.53 19.10
N ASN A 171 9.17 12.78 19.44
CA ASN A 171 8.27 13.71 20.12
C ASN A 171 7.50 14.62 19.14
N ASP A 172 7.65 14.44 17.83
CA ASP A 172 6.91 15.22 16.81
C ASP A 172 5.47 14.72 16.64
N GLU A 173 4.61 15.17 17.56
CA GLU A 173 3.17 14.88 17.49
C GLU A 173 2.47 15.60 16.34
N THR A 174 3.03 16.71 15.85
CA THR A 174 2.43 17.53 14.80
C THR A 174 2.53 16.86 13.43
N ASN A 175 3.74 16.43 13.05
CA ASN A 175 3.99 15.86 11.74
C ASN A 175 3.94 14.33 11.75
N SER A 176 4.29 13.70 12.90
CA SER A 176 4.44 12.24 13.02
C SER A 176 5.30 11.70 11.89
N SER A 177 6.51 12.27 11.74
CA SER A 177 7.40 12.00 10.60
C SER A 177 7.90 10.55 10.56
N LEU A 178 7.95 9.85 11.69
CA LEU A 178 8.28 8.43 11.76
C LEU A 178 7.12 7.49 11.36
N LEU A 179 5.89 8.02 11.23
CA LEU A 179 4.73 7.21 10.87
C LEU A 179 4.75 6.85 9.39
N ASN A 180 4.87 5.56 9.07
CA ASN A 180 4.64 5.09 7.71
C ASN A 180 3.14 5.15 7.37
N ARG A 181 2.69 6.24 6.76
CA ARG A 181 1.29 6.48 6.40
C ARG A 181 0.75 5.47 5.41
N ALA A 182 1.61 4.89 4.58
CA ALA A 182 1.19 3.89 3.59
C ALA A 182 0.64 2.62 4.24
N THR A 183 1.25 2.15 5.34
CA THR A 183 0.88 0.89 6.00
C THR A 183 0.22 1.08 7.36
N MET A 184 0.56 2.15 8.09
CA MET A 184 0.10 2.42 9.46
C MET A 184 -0.94 3.53 9.53
N GLY A 185 -1.06 4.37 8.50
CA GLY A 185 -2.07 5.42 8.41
C GLY A 185 -3.49 4.84 8.42
N GLN A 186 -4.42 5.53 9.07
CA GLN A 186 -5.82 5.12 9.19
C GLN A 186 -6.69 6.28 8.74
N TYR A 187 -7.33 6.13 7.60
CA TYR A 187 -8.10 7.19 6.96
C TYR A 187 -9.50 6.70 6.57
N PRO A 188 -10.52 7.56 6.62
CA PRO A 188 -11.77 7.25 5.96
C PRO A 188 -11.53 7.07 4.46
N PRO A 189 -12.05 5.99 3.84
CA PRO A 189 -11.80 5.71 2.42
C PRO A 189 -12.52 6.67 1.47
N GLY A 190 -13.54 7.37 1.92
CA GLY A 190 -14.40 8.16 1.06
C GLY A 190 -14.96 7.34 -0.10
N SER A 191 -15.19 7.97 -1.23
CA SER A 191 -15.80 7.32 -2.40
C SER A 191 -15.01 6.15 -2.98
N THR A 192 -13.76 5.88 -2.55
CA THR A 192 -13.08 4.63 -2.95
C THR A 192 -13.74 3.40 -2.35
N PHE A 193 -14.44 3.53 -1.22
CA PHE A 193 -15.22 2.45 -0.61
C PHE A 193 -16.42 2.02 -1.46
N LYS A 194 -16.88 2.84 -2.41
CA LYS A 194 -17.96 2.47 -3.34
C LYS A 194 -17.62 1.23 -4.18
N VAL A 195 -16.34 0.88 -4.32
CA VAL A 195 -15.90 -0.39 -4.90
C VAL A 195 -16.40 -1.57 -4.04
N VAL A 196 -16.31 -1.46 -2.72
CA VAL A 196 -16.80 -2.48 -1.77
C VAL A 196 -18.33 -2.56 -1.80
N THR A 197 -18.99 -1.42 -1.80
CA THR A 197 -20.46 -1.32 -1.88
C THR A 197 -21.00 -1.89 -3.20
N ALA A 198 -20.30 -1.63 -4.31
CA ALA A 198 -20.65 -2.17 -5.62
C ALA A 198 -20.48 -3.71 -5.68
N LEU A 199 -19.41 -4.23 -5.10
CA LEU A 199 -19.21 -5.67 -4.97
C LEU A 199 -20.34 -6.33 -4.18
N ASP A 200 -20.72 -5.76 -3.04
CA ASP A 200 -21.79 -6.27 -2.19
C ASP A 200 -23.15 -6.22 -2.90
N TYR A 201 -23.41 -5.14 -3.64
CA TYR A 201 -24.62 -5.02 -4.47
C TYR A 201 -24.68 -6.14 -5.51
N PHE A 202 -23.57 -6.36 -6.24
CA PHE A 202 -23.51 -7.43 -7.23
C PHE A 202 -23.72 -8.82 -6.59
N ARG A 203 -23.09 -9.10 -5.46
CA ARG A 203 -23.26 -10.35 -4.71
C ARG A 203 -24.70 -10.58 -4.26
N THR A 204 -25.40 -9.51 -3.91
CA THR A 204 -26.80 -9.58 -3.43
C THR A 204 -27.80 -9.65 -4.57
N ARG A 205 -27.59 -8.91 -5.65
CA ARG A 205 -28.55 -8.77 -6.77
C ARG A 205 -28.20 -9.62 -8.02
N GLY A 206 -26.95 -10.06 -8.14
CA GLY A 206 -26.45 -10.84 -9.29
C GLY A 206 -26.20 -10.02 -10.56
N SER A 207 -26.58 -8.74 -10.59
CA SER A 207 -26.45 -7.85 -11.76
C SER A 207 -26.52 -6.39 -11.36
N PHE A 208 -25.88 -5.52 -12.12
CA PHE A 208 -26.10 -4.06 -12.06
C PHE A 208 -27.25 -3.60 -12.94
N ASN A 209 -27.74 -4.46 -13.85
CA ASN A 209 -28.83 -4.12 -14.75
C ASN A 209 -30.15 -3.91 -13.97
N GLY A 210 -30.93 -2.94 -14.43
CA GLY A 210 -32.21 -2.60 -13.81
C GLY A 210 -32.13 -1.67 -12.61
N PHE A 211 -30.91 -1.32 -12.15
CA PHE A 211 -30.73 -0.22 -11.20
C PHE A 211 -31.04 1.12 -11.89
N SER A 212 -31.84 1.94 -11.23
CA SER A 212 -32.10 3.30 -11.66
C SER A 212 -32.35 4.17 -10.42
N PHE A 213 -31.70 5.31 -10.36
CA PHE A 213 -31.85 6.25 -9.27
C PHE A 213 -31.95 7.70 -9.82
N ASP A 214 -32.96 8.45 -9.39
CA ASP A 214 -33.11 9.86 -9.76
C ASP A 214 -32.48 10.73 -8.67
N CYS A 215 -31.26 11.21 -8.95
CA CYS A 215 -30.46 12.00 -8.00
C CYS A 215 -30.84 13.47 -8.06
N GLN A 216 -31.45 13.98 -6.99
CA GLN A 216 -31.79 15.39 -6.80
C GLN A 216 -30.74 16.19 -6.00
N GLY A 217 -29.49 15.66 -5.89
CA GLY A 217 -28.39 16.30 -5.17
C GLY A 217 -28.32 15.99 -3.69
N SER A 218 -29.42 15.53 -3.07
CA SER A 218 -29.47 15.06 -1.69
C SER A 218 -30.48 13.93 -1.50
N ILE A 219 -30.29 13.12 -0.45
CA ILE A 219 -31.23 12.09 0.00
C ILE A 219 -31.33 12.13 1.51
N THR A 220 -32.56 12.10 2.05
CA THR A 220 -32.81 12.12 3.49
C THR A 220 -33.57 10.86 3.91
N LYS A 221 -33.03 10.14 4.90
CA LYS A 221 -33.69 9.00 5.58
C LYS A 221 -33.50 9.12 7.09
N GLU A 222 -34.50 8.84 7.88
CA GLU A 222 -34.47 8.91 9.36
C GLU A 222 -33.82 10.21 9.89
N ASN A 223 -34.23 11.37 9.32
CA ASN A 223 -33.69 12.69 9.64
C ASN A 223 -32.18 12.89 9.40
N HIS A 224 -31.56 11.99 8.65
CA HIS A 224 -30.16 12.13 8.21
C HIS A 224 -30.09 12.36 6.71
N THR A 225 -29.34 13.40 6.31
CA THR A 225 -29.22 13.80 4.90
C THR A 225 -27.80 13.52 4.40
N ILE A 226 -27.69 12.80 3.29
CA ILE A 226 -26.47 12.67 2.48
C ILE A 226 -26.60 13.58 1.27
N GLN A 227 -25.56 14.32 0.96
CA GLN A 227 -25.49 15.19 -0.23
C GLN A 227 -24.42 14.71 -1.21
N CYS A 228 -24.67 14.87 -2.50
CA CYS A 228 -23.60 14.81 -3.50
C CYS A 228 -22.68 16.03 -3.34
N TYR A 229 -21.45 15.90 -3.85
CA TYR A 229 -20.45 16.96 -3.75
C TYR A 229 -21.02 18.30 -4.29
N ASN A 230 -20.94 19.35 -3.46
CA ASN A 230 -21.53 20.66 -3.74
C ASN A 230 -23.04 20.62 -4.11
N GLY A 231 -23.79 19.63 -3.63
CA GLY A 231 -25.22 19.49 -3.94
C GLY A 231 -25.53 19.18 -5.40
N LYS A 232 -24.57 18.64 -6.16
CA LYS A 232 -24.73 18.37 -7.59
C LYS A 232 -25.90 17.42 -7.85
N VAL A 233 -26.83 17.86 -8.69
CA VAL A 233 -27.94 17.06 -9.21
C VAL A 233 -27.43 16.25 -10.41
N HIS A 234 -27.50 14.91 -10.35
CA HIS A 234 -27.06 14.04 -11.44
C HIS A 234 -28.22 13.61 -12.35
N GLY A 235 -29.49 13.79 -11.90
CA GLY A 235 -30.66 13.30 -12.60
C GLY A 235 -30.80 11.78 -12.52
N THR A 236 -31.41 11.19 -13.55
CA THR A 236 -31.61 9.73 -13.60
C THR A 236 -30.32 9.03 -14.02
N GLU A 237 -29.80 8.19 -13.15
CA GLU A 237 -28.57 7.41 -13.34
C GLU A 237 -28.84 5.92 -13.29
N ASP A 238 -28.18 5.15 -14.14
CA ASP A 238 -27.99 3.71 -13.96
C ASP A 238 -26.81 3.45 -12.99
N PHE A 239 -26.52 2.19 -12.72
CA PHE A 239 -25.44 1.85 -11.78
C PHE A 239 -24.06 2.31 -12.28
N TYR A 240 -23.80 2.20 -13.59
CA TYR A 240 -22.52 2.58 -14.18
C TYR A 240 -22.28 4.08 -14.13
N THR A 241 -23.27 4.88 -14.46
CA THR A 241 -23.21 6.35 -14.41
C THR A 241 -23.14 6.84 -12.97
N ALA A 242 -23.91 6.26 -12.04
CA ALA A 242 -23.85 6.59 -10.61
C ALA A 242 -22.46 6.29 -10.00
N PHE A 243 -21.80 5.18 -10.41
CA PHE A 243 -20.44 4.87 -9.99
C PHE A 243 -19.41 5.82 -10.60
N ALA A 244 -19.52 6.10 -11.91
CA ALA A 244 -18.61 6.98 -12.66
C ALA A 244 -18.65 8.42 -12.13
N ASN A 245 -19.85 8.94 -11.89
CA ASN A 245 -20.08 10.26 -11.31
C ASN A 245 -19.84 10.31 -9.79
N SER A 246 -19.59 9.14 -9.18
CA SER A 246 -19.43 9.03 -7.73
C SER A 246 -20.63 9.56 -6.93
N CYS A 247 -21.87 9.29 -7.38
CA CYS A 247 -23.12 9.77 -6.79
C CYS A 247 -23.29 9.28 -5.34
N ASN A 248 -23.22 10.19 -4.38
CA ASN A 248 -23.39 9.84 -2.96
C ASN A 248 -24.83 9.39 -2.65
N CYS A 249 -25.82 10.07 -3.25
CA CYS A 249 -27.23 9.76 -3.02
C CYS A 249 -27.59 8.33 -3.47
N ALA A 250 -27.14 7.92 -4.67
CA ALA A 250 -27.36 6.58 -5.21
C ALA A 250 -26.69 5.52 -4.32
N PHE A 251 -25.43 5.75 -3.90
CA PHE A 251 -24.71 4.79 -3.06
C PHE A 251 -25.21 4.74 -1.61
N ALA A 252 -25.72 5.85 -1.07
CA ALA A 252 -26.44 5.84 0.21
C ALA A 252 -27.73 5.01 0.14
N GLU A 253 -28.49 5.13 -0.96
CA GLU A 253 -29.67 4.28 -1.21
C GLU A 253 -29.29 2.80 -1.30
N ILE A 254 -28.29 2.46 -2.13
CA ILE A 254 -27.76 1.10 -2.27
C ILE A 254 -27.35 0.54 -0.89
N GLY A 255 -26.63 1.33 -0.08
CA GLY A 255 -26.24 0.90 1.26
C GLY A 255 -27.42 0.55 2.15
N THR A 256 -28.51 1.32 2.09
CA THR A 256 -29.74 1.02 2.88
C THR A 256 -30.45 -0.24 2.39
N GLU A 257 -30.39 -0.55 1.08
CA GLU A 257 -30.94 -1.80 0.52
C GLU A 257 -30.13 -3.02 0.96
N LEU A 258 -28.81 -2.90 1.02
CA LEU A 258 -27.89 -3.97 1.39
C LEU A 258 -27.91 -4.27 2.90
N GLY A 259 -27.96 -3.23 3.70
CA GLY A 259 -27.90 -3.31 5.14
C GLY A 259 -26.51 -3.58 5.72
N GLY A 260 -26.34 -3.31 7.01
CA GLY A 260 -25.04 -3.36 7.68
C GLY A 260 -24.42 -4.76 7.74
N ALA A 261 -25.22 -5.82 7.84
CA ALA A 261 -24.72 -7.19 7.91
C ALA A 261 -24.10 -7.67 6.59
N SER A 262 -24.69 -7.32 5.44
CA SER A 262 -24.16 -7.67 4.10
C SER A 262 -22.86 -6.92 3.85
N LEU A 263 -22.85 -5.61 4.08
CA LEU A 263 -21.65 -4.78 3.94
C LEU A 263 -20.50 -5.26 4.84
N LEU A 264 -20.80 -5.69 6.09
CA LEU A 264 -19.78 -6.28 6.98
C LEU A 264 -19.17 -7.53 6.36
N LYS A 265 -20.00 -8.46 5.89
CA LYS A 265 -19.52 -9.72 5.30
C LYS A 265 -18.61 -9.46 4.11
N THR A 266 -19.04 -8.60 3.17
CA THR A 266 -18.23 -8.26 1.98
C THR A 266 -16.95 -7.53 2.37
N SER A 267 -17.00 -6.61 3.33
CA SER A 267 -15.79 -5.93 3.84
C SER A 267 -14.81 -6.91 4.49
N GLU A 268 -15.29 -7.89 5.26
CA GLU A 268 -14.43 -8.92 5.85
C GLU A 268 -13.84 -9.89 4.81
N ASP A 269 -14.54 -10.17 3.73
CA ASP A 269 -13.99 -10.95 2.60
C ASP A 269 -12.83 -10.21 1.93
N LEU A 270 -12.89 -8.86 1.92
CA LEU A 270 -11.85 -7.94 1.47
C LEU A 270 -10.83 -7.59 2.56
N LEU A 271 -10.76 -8.35 3.65
CA LEU A 271 -9.78 -8.26 4.75
C LEU A 271 -9.96 -7.08 5.72
N PHE A 272 -11.05 -6.32 5.70
CA PHE A 272 -11.35 -5.44 6.82
C PHE A 272 -11.50 -6.26 8.11
N ASN A 273 -11.10 -5.71 9.23
CA ASN A 273 -11.07 -6.40 10.54
C ASN A 273 -10.17 -7.66 10.61
N LYS A 274 -9.44 -7.98 9.55
CA LYS A 274 -8.59 -9.18 9.46
C LYS A 274 -7.11 -8.83 9.31
N LYS A 275 -6.25 -9.84 9.44
CA LYS A 275 -4.82 -9.67 9.21
C LYS A 275 -4.54 -9.49 7.72
N LEU A 276 -3.67 -8.53 7.38
CA LEU A 276 -3.09 -8.39 6.06
C LEU A 276 -1.81 -9.23 5.94
N PRO A 277 -1.42 -9.64 4.75
CA PRO A 277 -0.19 -10.40 4.52
C PRO A 277 1.07 -9.51 4.51
N LEU A 278 1.24 -8.71 5.55
CA LEU A 278 2.31 -7.74 5.75
C LEU A 278 2.96 -7.91 7.11
N THR A 279 4.22 -7.52 7.24
CA THR A 279 4.98 -7.60 8.50
C THR A 279 4.63 -6.44 9.42
N SER A 280 4.62 -5.22 8.90
CA SER A 280 4.33 -3.99 9.67
C SER A 280 3.18 -3.22 9.05
N TYR A 281 2.01 -3.25 9.72
CA TYR A 281 0.81 -2.56 9.25
C TYR A 281 -0.18 -2.33 10.40
N ARG A 282 -1.09 -1.40 10.21
CA ARG A 282 -2.25 -1.24 11.07
C ARG A 282 -3.49 -1.83 10.40
N LYS A 283 -4.22 -2.65 11.16
CA LYS A 283 -5.42 -3.33 10.67
C LYS A 283 -6.53 -2.32 10.36
N SER A 284 -7.10 -2.39 9.17
CA SER A 284 -8.26 -1.57 8.79
C SER A 284 -9.50 -1.99 9.55
N SER A 285 -10.34 -1.03 9.89
CA SER A 285 -11.55 -1.24 10.71
C SER A 285 -12.83 -0.99 9.91
N PHE A 286 -13.81 -1.87 10.13
CA PHE A 286 -15.17 -1.73 9.64
C PHE A 286 -16.15 -2.02 10.79
N THR A 287 -17.09 -1.14 11.05
CA THR A 287 -17.88 -1.15 12.30
C THR A 287 -19.37 -1.45 12.13
N LEU A 288 -19.90 -1.48 10.88
CA LEU A 288 -21.31 -1.86 10.68
C LEU A 288 -21.56 -3.32 11.09
N ASN A 289 -22.81 -3.56 11.49
CA ASN A 289 -23.35 -4.88 11.80
C ASN A 289 -24.86 -4.90 11.50
N GLY A 290 -25.52 -6.02 11.78
CA GLY A 290 -26.95 -6.20 11.48
C GLY A 290 -27.90 -5.30 12.28
N SER A 291 -27.44 -4.64 13.35
CA SER A 291 -28.23 -3.70 14.19
C SER A 291 -27.88 -2.23 13.92
N SER A 292 -27.02 -1.94 12.96
CA SER A 292 -26.65 -0.56 12.63
C SER A 292 -27.82 0.22 12.06
N GLY A 293 -28.03 1.46 12.53
CA GLY A 293 -29.09 2.35 12.04
C GLY A 293 -28.84 2.87 10.62
N ILE A 294 -29.90 3.24 9.94
CA ILE A 294 -29.89 3.75 8.55
C ILE A 294 -28.89 4.90 8.35
N PRO A 295 -28.80 5.91 9.21
CA PRO A 295 -27.84 7.00 9.04
C PRO A 295 -26.39 6.53 8.94
N LEU A 296 -25.97 5.60 9.79
CA LEU A 296 -24.61 5.07 9.78
C LEU A 296 -24.35 4.18 8.55
N ILE A 297 -25.36 3.42 8.11
CA ILE A 297 -25.27 2.60 6.89
C ILE A 297 -25.10 3.49 5.67
N MET A 298 -25.87 4.57 5.53
CA MET A 298 -25.76 5.54 4.43
C MET A 298 -24.37 6.16 4.36
N GLN A 299 -23.83 6.61 5.50
CA GLN A 299 -22.49 7.18 5.59
C GLN A 299 -21.40 6.16 5.19
N THR A 300 -21.50 4.96 5.76
CA THR A 300 -20.49 3.92 5.53
C THR A 300 -20.49 3.44 4.08
N ALA A 301 -21.66 3.32 3.44
CA ALA A 301 -21.76 2.88 2.05
C ALA A 301 -21.07 3.83 1.06
N ILE A 302 -20.89 5.10 1.42
CA ILE A 302 -20.11 6.09 0.65
C ILE A 302 -18.69 6.27 1.16
N GLY A 303 -18.26 5.44 2.14
CA GLY A 303 -16.90 5.43 2.70
C GLY A 303 -16.63 6.50 3.76
N GLN A 304 -17.69 7.02 4.39
CA GLN A 304 -17.62 7.92 5.53
C GLN A 304 -17.94 7.16 6.85
N GLY A 305 -18.16 7.84 7.93
CA GLY A 305 -18.43 7.25 9.24
C GLY A 305 -17.18 6.69 9.90
N ASN A 306 -17.29 5.51 10.52
CA ASN A 306 -16.24 4.94 11.38
C ASN A 306 -15.32 3.94 10.66
N THR A 307 -15.43 3.81 9.33
CA THR A 307 -14.58 2.92 8.55
C THR A 307 -13.22 3.58 8.33
N LEU A 308 -12.15 2.87 8.69
CA LEU A 308 -10.79 3.34 8.52
C LEU A 308 -9.95 2.31 7.74
N VAL A 309 -9.14 2.80 6.81
CA VAL A 309 -8.32 1.98 5.93
C VAL A 309 -6.93 2.60 5.71
N SER A 310 -5.91 1.77 5.48
CA SER A 310 -4.62 2.25 5.04
C SER A 310 -4.52 2.29 3.51
N PRO A 311 -3.67 3.15 2.92
CA PRO A 311 -3.39 3.16 1.47
C PRO A 311 -2.96 1.79 0.95
N MET A 312 -2.10 1.10 1.68
CA MET A 312 -1.67 -0.26 1.33
C MET A 312 -2.86 -1.23 1.24
N HIS A 313 -3.81 -1.19 2.17
CA HIS A 313 -4.98 -2.08 2.09
C HIS A 313 -5.84 -1.78 0.86
N MET A 314 -6.04 -0.51 0.52
CA MET A 314 -6.76 -0.14 -0.72
C MET A 314 -5.99 -0.58 -1.97
N ALA A 315 -4.65 -0.50 -1.95
CA ALA A 315 -3.81 -1.05 -3.02
C ALA A 315 -3.97 -2.57 -3.17
N LEU A 316 -4.03 -3.32 -2.06
CA LEU A 316 -4.24 -4.77 -2.08
C LEU A 316 -5.63 -5.16 -2.63
N ILE A 317 -6.69 -4.43 -2.27
CA ILE A 317 -8.03 -4.65 -2.84
C ILE A 317 -8.01 -4.37 -4.34
N THR A 318 -7.40 -3.26 -4.75
CA THR A 318 -7.27 -2.88 -6.17
C THR A 318 -6.41 -3.89 -6.95
N SER A 319 -5.33 -4.40 -6.33
CA SER A 319 -4.50 -5.46 -6.90
C SER A 319 -5.29 -6.76 -7.14
N ALA A 320 -6.15 -7.15 -6.20
CA ALA A 320 -7.02 -8.30 -6.42
C ALA A 320 -8.01 -8.07 -7.56
N ILE A 321 -8.58 -6.87 -7.72
CA ILE A 321 -9.45 -6.53 -8.86
C ILE A 321 -8.67 -6.65 -10.17
N ALA A 322 -7.45 -6.08 -10.22
CA ALA A 322 -6.58 -6.12 -11.39
C ALA A 322 -6.06 -7.53 -11.74
N ASN A 323 -6.08 -8.47 -10.79
CA ASN A 323 -5.57 -9.83 -10.92
C ASN A 323 -6.67 -10.89 -10.77
N ASP A 324 -7.76 -10.74 -11.53
CA ASP A 324 -8.86 -11.71 -11.59
C ASP A 324 -9.43 -12.14 -10.23
N GLY A 325 -9.41 -11.27 -9.26
CA GLY A 325 -9.88 -11.49 -7.89
C GLY A 325 -8.90 -12.19 -6.97
N LEU A 326 -7.70 -12.53 -7.44
CA LEU A 326 -6.64 -13.16 -6.67
C LEU A 326 -5.68 -12.13 -6.10
N LEU A 327 -5.57 -12.06 -4.78
CA LEU A 327 -4.55 -11.29 -4.11
C LEU A 327 -3.26 -12.11 -4.00
N MET A 328 -2.17 -11.62 -4.58
CA MET A 328 -0.83 -12.14 -4.35
C MET A 328 -0.30 -11.68 -2.99
N LYS A 329 0.59 -12.46 -2.37
CA LYS A 329 1.26 -12.02 -1.15
C LYS A 329 2.23 -10.89 -1.48
N PRO A 330 2.04 -9.67 -0.95
CA PRO A 330 2.96 -8.56 -1.24
C PRO A 330 4.33 -8.80 -0.59
N TYR A 331 5.40 -8.37 -1.27
CA TYR A 331 6.76 -8.50 -0.78
C TYR A 331 7.68 -7.40 -1.29
N LEU A 332 8.77 -7.16 -0.54
CA LEU A 332 9.78 -6.14 -0.81
C LEU A 332 11.16 -6.73 -1.17
N ILE A 333 11.47 -7.97 -0.78
CA ILE A 333 12.77 -8.60 -1.05
C ILE A 333 12.61 -9.49 -2.27
N ASP A 334 13.24 -9.11 -3.40
CA ASP A 334 13.23 -9.88 -4.64
C ASP A 334 14.23 -11.03 -4.57
N LYS A 335 15.48 -10.72 -4.21
CA LYS A 335 16.56 -11.72 -4.08
C LYS A 335 17.62 -11.27 -3.09
N VAL A 336 18.41 -12.24 -2.66
CA VAL A 336 19.62 -12.03 -1.85
C VAL A 336 20.81 -12.54 -2.65
N THR A 337 21.88 -11.75 -2.74
CA THR A 337 23.12 -12.13 -3.40
C THR A 337 24.28 -12.02 -2.41
N ASN A 338 25.35 -12.83 -2.60
CA ASN A 338 26.58 -12.62 -1.85
C ASN A 338 27.33 -11.35 -2.32
N ALA A 339 28.41 -10.99 -1.64
CA ALA A 339 29.24 -9.84 -2.01
C ALA A 339 29.87 -9.97 -3.41
N GLY A 340 30.01 -11.18 -3.95
CA GLY A 340 30.48 -11.47 -5.30
C GLY A 340 29.41 -11.34 -6.39
N GLY A 341 28.14 -11.16 -6.01
CA GLY A 341 27.00 -11.06 -6.93
C GLY A 341 26.28 -12.38 -7.22
N ASP A 342 26.73 -13.50 -6.65
CA ASP A 342 26.05 -14.79 -6.85
C ASP A 342 24.72 -14.80 -6.07
N THR A 343 23.65 -15.27 -6.70
CA THR A 343 22.33 -15.37 -6.07
C THR A 343 22.29 -16.48 -5.05
N ILE A 344 21.97 -16.14 -3.80
CA ILE A 344 21.79 -17.06 -2.68
C ILE A 344 20.33 -17.51 -2.56
N ARG A 345 19.40 -16.56 -2.72
CA ARG A 345 17.96 -16.80 -2.60
C ARG A 345 17.20 -15.87 -3.55
N THR A 346 16.13 -16.37 -4.14
CA THR A 346 15.13 -15.58 -4.88
C THR A 346 13.77 -15.76 -4.22
N THR A 347 12.98 -14.72 -4.15
CA THR A 347 11.59 -14.79 -3.66
C THR A 347 10.70 -15.15 -4.83
N GLU A 348 9.96 -16.24 -4.71
CA GLU A 348 8.96 -16.62 -5.70
C GLU A 348 7.61 -15.98 -5.34
N PRO A 349 6.90 -15.40 -6.33
CA PRO A 349 5.55 -14.92 -6.12
C PRO A 349 4.62 -16.02 -5.60
N THR A 350 3.81 -15.71 -4.60
CA THR A 350 2.88 -16.67 -4.00
C THR A 350 1.47 -16.12 -3.90
N ASP A 351 0.50 -16.96 -4.20
CA ASP A 351 -0.91 -16.65 -3.96
C ASP A 351 -1.15 -16.46 -2.46
N TYR A 352 -1.87 -15.40 -2.12
CA TYR A 352 -2.32 -15.23 -0.74
C TYR A 352 -3.77 -15.69 -0.55
N LYS A 353 -4.69 -15.08 -1.28
CA LYS A 353 -6.12 -15.38 -1.12
C LYS A 353 -6.93 -14.85 -2.30
N ARG A 354 -7.89 -15.61 -2.76
CA ARG A 354 -8.93 -15.10 -3.66
C ARG A 354 -9.93 -14.27 -2.86
N LEU A 355 -10.00 -12.96 -3.13
CA LEU A 355 -10.89 -12.02 -2.43
C LEU A 355 -12.27 -11.94 -3.11
N MET A 356 -12.31 -12.19 -4.40
CA MET A 356 -13.51 -12.19 -5.24
C MET A 356 -13.35 -13.14 -6.42
N THR A 357 -14.42 -13.46 -7.09
CA THR A 357 -14.40 -14.26 -8.34
C THR A 357 -13.87 -13.43 -9.51
N SER A 358 -13.37 -14.09 -10.57
CA SER A 358 -12.91 -13.39 -11.79
C SER A 358 -14.02 -12.55 -12.44
N ASN A 359 -15.28 -13.03 -12.38
CA ASN A 359 -16.43 -12.28 -12.88
C ASN A 359 -16.69 -11.00 -12.04
N GLU A 360 -16.61 -11.09 -10.72
CA GLU A 360 -16.73 -9.92 -9.83
C GLU A 360 -15.62 -8.91 -10.10
N ALA A 361 -14.37 -9.36 -10.26
CA ALA A 361 -13.22 -8.53 -10.58
C ALA A 361 -13.39 -7.81 -11.93
N ALA A 362 -13.79 -8.54 -12.98
CA ALA A 362 -14.03 -7.98 -14.30
C ALA A 362 -15.14 -6.90 -14.29
N LEU A 363 -16.22 -7.15 -13.54
CA LEU A 363 -17.33 -6.17 -13.42
C LEU A 363 -16.91 -4.92 -12.66
N LEU A 364 -16.13 -5.05 -11.57
CA LEU A 364 -15.57 -3.92 -10.86
C LEU A 364 -14.57 -3.16 -11.75
N GLY A 365 -13.71 -3.86 -12.47
CA GLY A 365 -12.79 -3.26 -13.44
C GLY A 365 -13.52 -2.40 -14.46
N LYS A 366 -14.62 -2.91 -15.03
CA LYS A 366 -15.45 -2.16 -15.97
C LYS A 366 -16.10 -0.90 -15.35
N LEU A 367 -16.55 -0.98 -14.09
CA LEU A 367 -17.03 0.21 -13.37
C LEU A 367 -15.91 1.24 -13.18
N MET A 368 -14.71 0.78 -12.78
CA MET A 368 -13.54 1.63 -12.56
C MET A 368 -13.01 2.24 -13.87
N GLU A 369 -13.08 1.52 -14.99
CA GLU A 369 -12.78 2.04 -16.32
C GLU A 369 -13.74 3.19 -16.70
N GLY A 370 -15.05 3.03 -16.42
CA GLY A 370 -16.06 4.07 -16.64
C GLY A 370 -15.77 5.39 -15.89
N VAL A 371 -15.13 5.33 -14.71
CA VAL A 371 -14.70 6.53 -13.95
C VAL A 371 -13.62 7.31 -14.70
N VAL A 372 -12.73 6.62 -15.42
CA VAL A 372 -11.68 7.24 -16.23
C VAL A 372 -12.24 7.71 -17.58
N GLN A 373 -13.08 6.92 -18.21
CA GLN A 373 -13.63 7.28 -19.53
C GLN A 373 -14.56 8.49 -19.48
N ASN A 374 -15.47 8.54 -18.50
CA ASN A 374 -16.57 9.51 -18.48
C ASN A 374 -16.83 10.15 -17.10
N GLY A 375 -16.01 9.82 -16.10
CA GLY A 375 -16.27 10.20 -14.71
C GLY A 375 -15.23 11.11 -14.10
N THR A 376 -15.05 10.97 -12.78
CA THR A 376 -14.25 11.85 -11.94
C THR A 376 -12.73 11.74 -12.14
N ALA A 377 -12.23 10.72 -12.86
CA ALA A 377 -10.82 10.56 -13.20
C ALA A 377 -10.53 10.74 -14.70
N SER A 378 -11.37 11.48 -15.42
CA SER A 378 -11.25 11.65 -16.89
C SER A 378 -9.93 12.29 -17.36
N ALA A 379 -9.18 12.93 -16.47
CA ALA A 379 -7.83 13.43 -16.77
C ALA A 379 -6.82 12.32 -17.09
N LEU A 380 -7.12 11.05 -16.74
CA LEU A 380 -6.32 9.88 -17.08
C LEU A 380 -6.72 9.24 -18.42
N ASN A 381 -7.79 9.73 -19.06
CA ASN A 381 -8.25 9.20 -20.34
C ASN A 381 -7.40 9.72 -21.51
N GLY A 382 -7.19 8.87 -22.54
CA GLY A 382 -6.50 9.26 -23.77
C GLY A 382 -4.97 9.36 -23.67
N ARG A 383 -4.37 8.84 -22.61
CA ARG A 383 -2.90 8.67 -22.47
C ARG A 383 -2.47 7.43 -23.25
N GLY A 384 -1.18 7.23 -23.48
CA GLY A 384 -0.67 6.08 -24.25
C GLY A 384 -0.94 4.70 -23.65
N TYR A 385 -1.70 4.61 -22.56
CA TYR A 385 -2.11 3.42 -21.83
C TYR A 385 -3.57 3.55 -21.36
N THR A 386 -4.20 2.42 -21.02
CA THR A 386 -5.56 2.40 -20.45
C THR A 386 -5.52 2.38 -18.93
N VAL A 387 -6.48 3.02 -18.27
CA VAL A 387 -6.58 3.08 -16.80
C VAL A 387 -7.99 2.75 -16.34
N ALA A 388 -8.08 2.00 -15.25
CA ALA A 388 -9.28 1.83 -14.45
C ALA A 388 -9.02 2.34 -13.03
N GLY A 389 -9.94 3.13 -12.46
CA GLY A 389 -9.69 3.70 -11.14
C GLY A 389 -10.93 4.27 -10.47
N LYS A 390 -10.78 4.69 -9.22
CA LYS A 390 -11.81 5.36 -8.45
C LYS A 390 -11.20 6.49 -7.63
N THR A 391 -11.74 7.70 -7.79
CA THR A 391 -11.43 8.85 -6.95
C THR A 391 -12.19 8.78 -5.63
N GLY A 392 -11.64 9.39 -4.60
CA GLY A 392 -12.31 9.61 -3.33
C GLY A 392 -12.03 11.00 -2.78
N SER A 393 -13.00 11.54 -2.09
CA SER A 393 -12.86 12.70 -1.22
C SER A 393 -13.44 12.27 0.11
N ALA A 394 -12.62 12.27 1.16
CA ALA A 394 -13.00 11.77 2.47
C ALA A 394 -12.96 12.93 3.47
N GLU A 395 -14.13 13.43 3.86
CA GLU A 395 -14.24 14.48 4.85
C GLU A 395 -13.74 13.97 6.21
N TYR A 396 -12.95 14.79 6.91
CA TYR A 396 -12.35 14.44 8.19
C TYR A 396 -12.61 15.48 9.29
N ASP A 397 -13.17 16.64 8.93
CA ASP A 397 -13.56 17.68 9.88
C ASP A 397 -14.94 18.25 9.56
N GLU A 398 -15.51 19.01 10.51
CA GLU A 398 -16.82 19.65 10.38
C GLU A 398 -16.84 20.83 9.40
N ASN A 399 -15.67 21.30 8.95
CA ASN A 399 -15.52 22.41 7.99
C ASN A 399 -15.54 21.92 6.53
N GLY A 400 -15.69 20.61 6.30
CA GLY A 400 -15.68 20.01 4.97
C GLY A 400 -14.30 19.82 4.37
N SER A 401 -13.23 19.94 5.16
CA SER A 401 -11.89 19.58 4.71
C SER A 401 -11.83 18.09 4.39
N SER A 402 -11.22 17.73 3.27
CA SER A 402 -11.21 16.35 2.82
C SER A 402 -9.82 15.85 2.42
N HIS A 403 -9.58 14.57 2.67
CA HIS A 403 -8.46 13.85 2.09
C HIS A 403 -8.77 13.49 0.64
N SER A 404 -7.79 13.71 -0.24
CA SER A 404 -7.87 13.34 -1.64
C SER A 404 -7.38 11.90 -1.83
N TRP A 405 -8.18 11.05 -2.45
CA TRP A 405 -7.88 9.66 -2.74
C TRP A 405 -7.94 9.33 -4.23
N PHE A 406 -7.05 8.45 -4.65
CA PHE A 406 -7.18 7.70 -5.89
C PHE A 406 -6.69 6.26 -5.69
N ILE A 407 -7.46 5.30 -6.20
CA ILE A 407 -7.04 3.92 -6.36
C ILE A 407 -7.28 3.50 -7.81
N GLY A 408 -6.36 2.78 -8.40
CA GLY A 408 -6.52 2.36 -9.79
C GLY A 408 -5.37 1.49 -10.29
N TYR A 409 -5.49 1.06 -11.53
CA TYR A 409 -4.47 0.29 -12.21
C TYR A 409 -4.44 0.64 -13.70
N SER A 410 -3.29 0.44 -14.30
CA SER A 410 -3.06 0.68 -15.73
C SER A 410 -3.02 -0.60 -16.53
N ASN A 411 -3.15 -0.46 -17.85
CA ASN A 411 -3.18 -1.53 -18.84
C ASN A 411 -4.36 -2.50 -18.58
N VAL A 412 -5.59 -1.98 -18.70
CA VAL A 412 -6.84 -2.66 -18.27
C VAL A 412 -6.97 -4.10 -18.76
N ASP A 413 -6.54 -4.40 -20.00
CA ASP A 413 -6.59 -5.74 -20.56
C ASP A 413 -5.55 -6.72 -19.98
N LYS A 414 -4.42 -6.18 -19.51
CA LYS A 414 -3.33 -6.93 -18.87
C LYS A 414 -2.70 -6.07 -17.78
N PRO A 415 -3.34 -5.95 -16.62
CA PRO A 415 -2.89 -5.05 -15.57
C PRO A 415 -1.45 -5.34 -15.11
N ASP A 416 -0.63 -4.30 -15.05
CA ASP A 416 0.79 -4.38 -14.70
C ASP A 416 1.21 -3.42 -13.58
N LEU A 417 0.49 -2.31 -13.39
CA LEU A 417 0.74 -1.36 -12.29
C LEU A 417 -0.55 -0.98 -11.57
N VAL A 418 -0.59 -1.20 -10.27
CA VAL A 418 -1.64 -0.73 -9.35
C VAL A 418 -1.10 0.42 -8.52
N VAL A 419 -1.89 1.47 -8.33
CA VAL A 419 -1.56 2.58 -7.43
C VAL A 419 -2.67 2.84 -6.43
N ALA A 420 -2.29 3.22 -5.21
CA ALA A 420 -3.18 3.80 -4.21
C ALA A 420 -2.52 5.04 -3.60
N ILE A 421 -3.22 6.14 -3.66
CA ILE A 421 -2.71 7.47 -3.31
C ILE A 421 -3.67 8.14 -2.34
N ILE A 422 -3.10 8.72 -1.29
CA ILE A 422 -3.81 9.64 -0.39
C ILE A 422 -3.01 10.93 -0.23
N VAL A 423 -3.72 12.05 -0.26
CA VAL A 423 -3.18 13.37 0.11
C VAL A 423 -4.04 13.92 1.24
N GLU A 424 -3.44 14.07 2.43
CA GLU A 424 -4.14 14.62 3.60
C GLU A 424 -4.51 16.08 3.33
N GLY A 425 -5.79 16.43 3.52
CA GLY A 425 -6.27 17.79 3.25
C GLY A 425 -6.17 18.23 1.79
N GLY A 426 -6.03 17.29 0.86
CA GLY A 426 -5.80 17.56 -0.58
C GLY A 426 -7.05 17.91 -1.38
N GLY A 427 -8.22 18.07 -0.74
CA GLY A 427 -9.46 18.36 -1.44
C GLY A 427 -10.04 17.14 -2.17
N THR A 428 -10.46 17.30 -3.40
CA THR A 428 -11.05 16.19 -4.17
C THR A 428 -9.98 15.25 -4.75
N GLY A 429 -10.37 14.00 -5.00
CA GLY A 429 -9.50 13.00 -5.61
C GLY A 429 -8.97 13.43 -6.99
N SER A 430 -9.78 14.14 -7.77
CA SER A 430 -9.42 14.66 -9.08
C SER A 430 -8.38 15.79 -9.04
N GLU A 431 -8.33 16.57 -7.92
CA GLU A 431 -7.46 17.74 -7.82
C GLU A 431 -6.03 17.38 -7.36
N ALA A 432 -5.87 16.42 -6.44
CA ALA A 432 -4.56 16.13 -5.89
C ALA A 432 -4.07 14.70 -6.16
N ALA A 433 -4.89 13.66 -5.98
CA ALA A 433 -4.44 12.28 -6.12
C ALA A 433 -4.37 11.82 -7.59
N VAL A 434 -5.29 12.24 -8.46
CA VAL A 434 -5.28 11.88 -9.90
C VAL A 434 -4.04 12.40 -10.63
N PRO A 435 -3.58 13.65 -10.45
CA PRO A 435 -2.32 14.11 -11.05
C PRO A 435 -1.12 13.25 -10.65
N ILE A 436 -1.01 12.88 -9.36
CA ILE A 436 0.08 11.99 -8.88
C ILE A 436 -0.01 10.62 -9.57
N ALA A 437 -1.22 10.06 -9.72
CA ALA A 437 -1.41 8.80 -10.43
C ALA A 437 -0.97 8.91 -11.90
N ALA A 438 -1.25 10.05 -12.55
CA ALA A 438 -0.81 10.31 -13.92
C ALA A 438 0.71 10.29 -14.03
N ASP A 439 1.41 10.98 -13.14
CA ASP A 439 2.88 11.03 -13.13
C ASP A 439 3.48 9.63 -12.94
N LEU A 440 2.89 8.80 -12.06
CA LEU A 440 3.37 7.43 -11.85
C LEU A 440 3.15 6.53 -13.07
N PHE A 441 1.97 6.61 -13.71
CA PHE A 441 1.70 5.83 -14.91
C PHE A 441 2.57 6.29 -16.07
N ASP A 442 2.77 7.61 -16.23
CA ASP A 442 3.65 8.15 -17.27
C ASP A 442 5.10 7.68 -17.05
N ALA A 443 5.64 7.77 -15.82
CA ALA A 443 6.98 7.28 -15.49
C ALA A 443 7.12 5.76 -15.74
N TYR A 444 6.10 4.98 -15.45
CA TYR A 444 6.15 3.54 -15.64
C TYR A 444 6.20 3.10 -17.10
N TYR A 445 5.59 3.87 -18.01
CA TYR A 445 5.48 3.51 -19.43
C TYR A 445 6.42 4.25 -20.36
N PHE A 446 6.95 5.42 -19.96
CA PHE A 446 7.68 6.29 -20.88
C PHE A 446 9.09 6.67 -20.43
N ASP A 447 9.45 6.41 -19.15
CA ASP A 447 10.80 6.58 -18.61
C ASP A 447 11.51 5.24 -18.55
#